data_a3f502bf831952d837e6196835fa5504
#
_entry.id   a3f502bf831952d837e6196835fa5504
#
_cell.length_a   1.000
_cell.length_b   1.000
_cell.length_c   1.000
_cell.angle_alpha   90.00
_cell.angle_beta   90.00
_cell.angle_gamma   90.00
#
_symmetry.space_group_name_H-M   'P 1'
#
loop_
_entity.id
_entity.type
_entity.pdbx_description
1 polymer ?
#
loop_
_entity_poly.entity_id
_entity_poly.type
_entity_poly.pdbx_seq_one_letter_code
_entity_poly.pdbx_strand_id
1 'polypeptide(L)'
;MAMEGIGKGRAPGPAVQDVLRGDAIAPPEVLLKEHPPGFVDNREISADRYLSQEWHDLEVEHVWRKVWQMACRLEELPNVGDHVVYEIATESVIVVRTGEGPHEIRAYINSCLHRGT
;
A
#
# COMPACT_ATOMS: atom_id res chain seq x y z
N MET A 1 -3.41 18.86 -34.63
CA MET A 1 -3.38 17.43 -34.90
C MET A 1 -4.19 16.79 -33.78
N ALA A 2 -5.43 16.40 -34.10
CA ALA A 2 -6.38 15.89 -33.12
C ALA A 2 -5.90 14.50 -32.66
N MET A 3 -5.78 14.29 -31.37
CA MET A 3 -5.55 12.97 -30.78
C MET A 3 -6.86 12.17 -30.86
N GLU A 4 -7.12 11.60 -32.04
CA GLU A 4 -8.08 10.52 -32.19
C GLU A 4 -7.48 9.27 -31.54
N GLY A 5 -8.12 8.77 -30.48
CA GLY A 5 -7.82 7.46 -29.96
C GLY A 5 -7.57 7.35 -28.46
N ILE A 6 -8.07 8.25 -27.64
CA ILE A 6 -8.17 7.98 -26.20
C ILE A 6 -9.24 6.90 -26.04
N GLY A 7 -8.75 5.71 -25.70
CA GLY A 7 -9.43 4.47 -25.86
C GLY A 7 -10.82 4.42 -25.29
N LYS A 8 -11.75 3.92 -26.09
CA LYS A 8 -12.92 3.23 -25.56
C LYS A 8 -12.40 2.21 -24.56
N GLY A 9 -12.82 2.34 -23.29
CA GLY A 9 -12.43 1.43 -22.25
C GLY A 9 -12.53 -0.02 -22.69
N ARG A 10 -11.70 -0.89 -22.18
CA ARG A 10 -11.63 -2.33 -22.57
C ARG A 10 -12.95 -3.08 -22.37
N ALA A 11 -13.90 -2.55 -21.62
CA ALA A 11 -15.23 -3.10 -21.41
C ALA A 11 -16.29 -2.14 -21.96
N PRO A 12 -17.21 -2.58 -22.83
CA PRO A 12 -18.37 -1.80 -23.19
C PRO A 12 -19.33 -1.77 -22.00
N GLY A 13 -19.34 -0.70 -21.28
CA GLY A 13 -20.20 -0.52 -20.12
C GLY A 13 -20.31 0.97 -19.75
N PRO A 14 -21.18 1.35 -18.81
CA PRO A 14 -21.26 2.70 -18.34
C PRO A 14 -19.92 3.12 -17.70
N ALA A 15 -19.57 4.39 -17.83
CA ALA A 15 -18.43 4.93 -17.11
C ALA A 15 -18.69 4.86 -15.60
N VAL A 16 -17.60 4.77 -14.81
CA VAL A 16 -17.70 4.76 -13.34
C VAL A 16 -18.49 5.99 -12.84
N GLN A 17 -18.29 7.13 -13.46
CA GLN A 17 -19.02 8.36 -13.14
C GLN A 17 -20.53 8.24 -13.38
N ASP A 18 -20.96 7.50 -14.40
CA ASP A 18 -22.39 7.29 -14.69
C ASP A 18 -23.00 6.36 -13.64
N VAL A 19 -22.27 5.35 -13.19
CA VAL A 19 -22.70 4.47 -12.11
C VAL A 19 -22.82 5.25 -10.81
N LEU A 20 -21.80 6.05 -10.46
CA LEU A 20 -21.78 6.86 -9.24
C LEU A 20 -22.90 7.92 -9.19
N ARG A 21 -23.29 8.50 -10.34
CA ARG A 21 -24.43 9.43 -10.41
C ARG A 21 -25.77 8.79 -10.10
N GLY A 22 -25.86 7.45 -10.22
CA GLY A 22 -27.04 6.66 -9.88
C GLY A 22 -27.13 6.24 -8.41
N ASP A 23 -26.12 6.52 -7.59
CA ASP A 23 -26.09 6.14 -6.20
C ASP A 23 -27.12 6.92 -5.37
N ALA A 24 -27.71 6.26 -4.35
CA ALA A 24 -28.66 6.88 -3.44
C ALA A 24 -28.06 8.03 -2.62
N ILE A 25 -26.75 8.03 -2.43
CA ILE A 25 -25.99 9.08 -1.77
C ILE A 25 -25.13 9.75 -2.84
N ALA A 26 -25.27 11.07 -2.99
CA ALA A 26 -24.50 11.81 -3.98
C ALA A 26 -22.99 11.66 -3.71
N PRO A 27 -22.21 11.20 -4.69
CA PRO A 27 -20.77 11.05 -4.52
C PRO A 27 -20.08 12.42 -4.46
N PRO A 28 -18.89 12.51 -3.83
CA PRO A 28 -18.10 13.71 -3.89
C PRO A 28 -17.79 14.13 -5.35
N GLU A 29 -17.87 15.41 -5.65
CA GLU A 29 -17.63 15.93 -7.01
C GLU A 29 -16.28 15.49 -7.61
N VAL A 30 -15.26 15.29 -6.78
CA VAL A 30 -13.94 14.84 -7.23
C VAL A 30 -13.99 13.48 -7.93
N LEU A 31 -14.92 12.61 -7.54
CA LEU A 31 -15.09 11.27 -8.15
C LEU A 31 -15.86 11.34 -9.49
N LEU A 32 -16.59 12.43 -9.74
CA LEU A 32 -17.34 12.63 -10.98
C LEU A 32 -16.51 13.27 -12.10
N LYS A 33 -15.29 13.70 -11.80
CA LYS A 33 -14.41 14.30 -12.81
C LYS A 33 -13.82 13.21 -13.70
N GLU A 34 -13.94 13.38 -15.00
CA GLU A 34 -13.34 12.45 -15.98
C GLU A 34 -11.81 12.47 -15.94
N HIS A 35 -11.24 13.65 -15.67
CA HIS A 35 -9.80 13.85 -15.56
C HIS A 35 -9.50 14.65 -14.29
N PRO A 36 -9.40 14.01 -13.13
CA PRO A 36 -9.02 14.69 -11.90
C PRO A 36 -7.65 15.37 -12.07
N PRO A 37 -7.40 16.50 -11.39
CA PRO A 37 -6.08 17.12 -11.40
C PRO A 37 -4.99 16.12 -11.03
N GLY A 38 -3.94 16.04 -11.85
CA GLY A 38 -2.86 15.08 -11.66
C GLY A 38 -3.14 13.67 -12.19
N PHE A 39 -4.27 13.48 -12.89
CA PHE A 39 -4.50 12.22 -13.59
C PHE A 39 -3.37 11.99 -14.60
N VAL A 40 -2.66 10.90 -14.41
CA VAL A 40 -1.65 10.41 -15.36
C VAL A 40 -2.44 9.71 -16.47
N ASP A 41 -2.40 10.25 -17.66
CA ASP A 41 -3.04 9.64 -18.82
C ASP A 41 -2.43 8.27 -19.16
N ASN A 42 -2.79 7.70 -20.32
CA ASN A 42 -2.29 6.40 -20.78
C ASN A 42 -0.81 6.39 -21.20
N ARG A 43 0.00 7.34 -20.74
CA ARG A 43 1.43 7.33 -21.02
C ARG A 43 2.08 6.10 -20.40
N GLU A 44 3.02 5.55 -21.11
CA GLU A 44 3.81 4.43 -20.62
C GLU A 44 4.49 4.80 -19.29
N ILE A 45 4.37 3.93 -18.33
CA ILE A 45 5.12 4.05 -17.08
C ILE A 45 6.52 3.53 -17.36
N SER A 46 7.53 4.36 -17.07
CA SER A 46 8.93 3.94 -17.25
C SER A 46 9.21 2.68 -16.43
N ALA A 47 9.92 1.74 -17.01
CA ALA A 47 10.42 0.56 -16.33
C ALA A 47 11.36 0.89 -15.16
N ASP A 48 11.94 2.09 -15.15
CA ASP A 48 12.84 2.55 -14.07
C ASP A 48 12.16 2.51 -12.71
N ARG A 49 10.84 2.72 -12.64
CA ARG A 49 10.07 2.57 -11.39
C ARG A 49 10.18 1.20 -10.75
N TYR A 50 10.46 0.18 -11.55
CA TYR A 50 10.53 -1.22 -11.11
C TYR A 50 11.95 -1.75 -11.03
N LEU A 51 12.91 -1.06 -11.63
CA LEU A 51 14.27 -1.56 -11.79
C LEU A 51 15.32 -0.65 -11.14
N SER A 52 15.00 0.62 -10.88
CA SER A 52 15.95 1.58 -10.35
C SER A 52 16.05 1.50 -8.83
N GLN A 53 17.27 1.43 -8.32
CA GLN A 53 17.55 1.53 -6.88
C GLN A 53 17.10 2.88 -6.31
N GLU A 54 17.27 3.96 -7.07
CA GLU A 54 16.83 5.30 -6.66
C GLU A 54 15.33 5.37 -6.41
N TRP A 55 14.51 4.75 -7.28
CA TRP A 55 13.07 4.65 -7.07
C TRP A 55 12.73 3.83 -5.83
N HIS A 56 13.42 2.71 -5.63
CA HIS A 56 13.23 1.89 -4.44
C HIS A 56 13.52 2.68 -3.16
N ASP A 57 14.63 3.42 -3.13
CA ASP A 57 15.02 4.23 -1.98
C ASP A 57 13.97 5.31 -1.67
N LEU A 58 13.43 5.96 -2.71
CA LEU A 58 12.32 6.91 -2.57
C LEU A 58 11.04 6.25 -2.03
N GLU A 59 10.72 5.06 -2.50
CA GLU A 59 9.56 4.29 -1.98
C GLU A 59 9.76 3.91 -0.52
N VAL A 60 10.95 3.48 -0.13
CA VAL A 60 11.27 3.17 1.26
C VAL A 60 11.06 4.40 2.14
N GLU A 61 11.59 5.55 1.73
CA GLU A 61 11.52 6.77 2.54
C GLU A 61 10.10 7.36 2.60
N HIS A 62 9.40 7.40 1.47
CA HIS A 62 8.16 8.17 1.34
C HIS A 62 6.90 7.31 1.43
N VAL A 63 6.99 6.00 1.23
CA VAL A 63 5.86 5.08 1.28
C VAL A 63 6.05 4.06 2.41
N TRP A 64 6.99 3.14 2.27
CA TRP A 64 7.06 1.98 3.16
C TRP A 64 7.23 2.33 4.63
N ARG A 65 7.99 3.35 4.96
CA ARG A 65 8.18 3.86 6.33
C ARG A 65 7.04 4.74 6.85
N LYS A 66 6.06 5.08 6.01
CA LYS A 66 5.01 6.06 6.33
C LYS A 66 3.61 5.46 6.41
N VAL A 67 3.40 4.26 5.90
CA VAL A 67 2.10 3.62 5.83
C VAL A 67 2.02 2.43 6.78
N TRP A 68 0.80 2.08 7.17
CA TRP A 68 0.56 0.86 7.94
C TRP A 68 0.95 -0.36 7.13
N GLN A 69 1.62 -1.30 7.80
CA GLN A 69 2.07 -2.56 7.24
C GLN A 69 1.35 -3.73 7.93
N MET A 70 0.99 -4.74 7.14
CA MET A 70 0.49 -5.99 7.68
C MET A 70 1.69 -6.91 7.98
N ALA A 71 2.16 -6.89 9.23
CA ALA A 71 3.35 -7.66 9.61
C ALA A 71 3.07 -9.16 9.72
N CYS A 72 1.92 -9.56 10.26
CA CYS A 72 1.51 -10.95 10.41
C CYS A 72 0.01 -11.06 10.68
N ARG A 73 -0.52 -12.27 10.68
CA ARG A 73 -1.87 -12.58 11.17
C ARG A 73 -1.82 -12.97 12.63
N LEU A 74 -2.94 -12.78 13.35
CA LEU A 74 -3.06 -13.20 14.76
C LEU A 74 -2.90 -14.70 14.95
N GLU A 75 -3.33 -15.48 13.95
CA GLU A 75 -3.25 -16.94 13.93
C GLU A 75 -1.81 -17.46 13.84
N GLU A 76 -0.86 -16.63 13.43
CA GLU A 76 0.56 -16.97 13.39
C GLU A 76 1.22 -16.83 14.76
N LEU A 77 0.52 -16.22 15.71
CA LEU A 77 0.97 -16.02 17.09
C LEU A 77 -0.05 -16.58 18.09
N PRO A 78 -0.38 -17.87 18.05
CA PRO A 78 -1.44 -18.44 18.88
C PRO A 78 -1.14 -18.44 20.38
N ASN A 79 0.11 -18.54 20.79
CA ASN A 79 0.51 -18.69 22.21
C ASN A 79 1.39 -17.53 22.69
N VAL A 80 1.39 -17.27 23.97
CA VAL A 80 2.32 -16.32 24.60
C VAL A 80 3.76 -16.78 24.36
N GLY A 81 4.60 -15.89 23.85
CA GLY A 81 5.97 -16.15 23.46
C GLY A 81 6.17 -16.46 21.97
N ASP A 82 5.09 -16.77 21.23
CA ASP A 82 5.17 -16.89 19.78
C ASP A 82 5.60 -15.57 19.15
N HIS A 83 6.41 -15.66 18.13
CA HIS A 83 6.91 -14.47 17.44
C HIS A 83 7.15 -14.74 15.96
N VAL A 84 7.10 -13.64 15.19
CA VAL A 84 7.51 -13.60 13.77
C VAL A 84 8.49 -12.47 13.56
N VAL A 85 9.37 -12.65 12.59
CA VAL A 85 10.23 -11.57 12.13
C VAL A 85 9.62 -10.98 10.86
N TYR A 86 9.39 -9.69 10.87
CA TYR A 86 8.91 -8.93 9.74
C TYR A 86 10.04 -8.06 9.19
N GLU A 87 10.36 -8.27 7.93
CA GLU A 87 11.40 -7.51 7.24
C GLU A 87 10.78 -6.59 6.19
N ILE A 88 11.21 -5.34 6.19
CA ILE A 88 10.80 -4.35 5.20
C ILE A 88 11.99 -3.46 4.85
N ALA A 89 12.38 -3.47 3.58
CA ALA A 89 13.58 -2.79 3.10
C ALA A 89 14.83 -3.19 3.95
N THR A 90 15.39 -2.24 4.68
CA THR A 90 16.54 -2.44 5.56
C THR A 90 16.17 -2.63 7.04
N GLU A 91 14.88 -2.59 7.35
CA GLU A 91 14.39 -2.70 8.72
C GLU A 91 13.98 -4.15 9.02
N SER A 92 14.29 -4.60 10.22
CA SER A 92 13.86 -5.88 10.76
C SER A 92 13.14 -5.65 12.09
N VAL A 93 11.94 -6.19 12.21
CA VAL A 93 11.07 -6.03 13.37
C VAL A 93 10.64 -7.41 13.86
N ILE A 94 10.79 -7.66 15.16
CA ILE A 94 10.22 -8.85 15.80
C ILE A 94 8.87 -8.50 16.40
N VAL A 95 7.83 -9.23 16.00
CA VAL A 95 6.49 -9.13 16.54
C VAL A 95 6.25 -10.33 17.44
N VAL A 96 5.87 -10.10 18.68
CA VAL A 96 5.74 -11.15 19.68
C VAL A 96 4.43 -11.02 20.47
N ARG A 97 3.80 -12.16 20.76
CA ARG A 97 2.67 -12.22 21.69
C ARG A 97 3.20 -12.21 23.13
N THR A 98 2.86 -11.16 23.87
CA THR A 98 3.33 -10.95 25.26
C THR A 98 2.31 -11.36 26.32
N GLY A 99 1.08 -11.70 25.93
CA GLY A 99 0.02 -12.11 26.84
C GLY A 99 -1.18 -12.73 26.13
N GLU A 100 -2.15 -13.19 26.91
CA GLU A 100 -3.34 -13.90 26.42
C GLU A 100 -4.39 -12.99 25.76
N GLY A 101 -4.35 -11.69 26.02
CA GLY A 101 -5.30 -10.74 25.46
C GLY A 101 -5.13 -10.51 23.96
N PRO A 102 -6.21 -10.10 23.25
CA PRO A 102 -6.15 -9.88 21.79
C PRO A 102 -5.25 -8.71 21.40
N HIS A 103 -4.94 -7.79 22.35
CA HIS A 103 -4.09 -6.63 22.11
C HIS A 103 -2.71 -6.74 22.77
N GLU A 104 -2.38 -7.91 23.33
CA GLU A 104 -1.09 -8.15 23.97
C GLU A 104 -0.04 -8.67 22.96
N ILE A 105 0.11 -7.91 21.90
CA ILE A 105 1.14 -8.08 20.88
C ILE A 105 2.02 -6.83 20.91
N ARG A 106 3.33 -7.05 20.88
CA ARG A 106 4.33 -6.00 20.87
C ARG A 106 5.26 -6.19 19.68
N ALA A 107 5.75 -5.09 19.15
CA ALA A 107 6.75 -5.08 18.10
C ALA A 107 8.01 -4.35 18.59
N TYR A 108 9.15 -4.92 18.30
CA TYR A 108 10.45 -4.39 18.67
C TYR A 108 11.38 -4.40 17.48
N ILE A 109 12.30 -3.47 17.43
CA ILE A 109 13.39 -3.52 16.44
C ILE A 109 14.20 -4.79 16.72
N ASN A 110 14.40 -5.60 15.70
CA ASN A 110 15.16 -6.84 15.78
C ASN A 110 16.68 -6.53 15.83
N SER A 111 17.11 -6.03 16.96
CA SER A 111 18.49 -5.62 17.18
C SER A 111 18.92 -5.98 18.60
N CYS A 112 20.12 -6.53 18.72
CA CYS A 112 20.71 -6.84 20.00
C CYS A 112 21.14 -5.56 20.72
N LEU A 113 20.55 -5.29 21.89
CA LEU A 113 20.88 -4.11 22.70
C LEU A 113 22.22 -4.23 23.40
N HIS A 114 22.82 -5.44 23.45
CA HIS A 114 24.03 -5.70 24.21
C HIS A 114 25.31 -5.64 23.37
N ARG A 115 25.37 -6.38 22.23
CA ARG A 115 26.61 -6.57 21.44
C ARG A 115 26.44 -6.35 19.94
N GLY A 116 25.24 -6.04 19.46
CA GLY A 116 25.00 -5.75 18.05
C GLY A 116 25.10 -6.95 17.10
N THR A 117 24.87 -8.17 17.61
CA THR A 117 24.82 -9.39 16.79
C THR A 117 23.39 -9.70 16.42
#